data_b65e235a9e7b410de3c0e37060a8cb93
#
_entry.id   b65e235a9e7b410de3c0e37060a8cb93
#
_cell.length_a   1.000
_cell.length_b   1.000
_cell.length_c   1.000
_cell.angle_alpha   90.00
_cell.angle_beta   90.00
_cell.angle_gamma   90.00
#
_symmetry.space_group_name_H-M   'P 1'
#
loop_
_entity.id
_entity.type
_entity.pdbx_description
1 polymer ?
#
loop_
_entity_poly.entity_id
_entity_poly.type
_entity_poly.pdbx_seq_one_letter_code
_entity_poly.pdbx_strand_id
1 'polypeptide(L)'
;MSTSIIAGSSGLVGNNILKQLCEKNHKVIAITRKPISSLPLKASELVIDFESFLIEGTLPACDHVFLCLGTTMKIAGNKDNFRRVDFDYSFGIAKKAFDSGAKKLFLISSGGADSSSKNFYLRVKGELEDSVINIGFESVNIFRPGFLTGTGGRKRATSEKIFILSNPISITESSSSPLTLR
;
A
#
# COMPACT_ATOMS: atom_id res chain seq x y z
N MET A 1 -11.23 17.29 -8.98
CA MET A 1 -11.24 16.58 -7.69
C MET A 1 -10.69 15.18 -7.99
N SER A 2 -9.58 14.81 -7.38
CA SER A 2 -8.96 13.51 -7.67
C SER A 2 -9.56 12.40 -6.81
N THR A 3 -9.62 11.19 -7.38
CA THR A 3 -10.09 9.99 -6.70
C THR A 3 -8.88 9.14 -6.30
N SER A 4 -8.80 8.78 -5.03
CA SER A 4 -7.73 7.96 -4.47
C SER A 4 -8.28 6.65 -3.92
N ILE A 5 -7.63 5.55 -4.23
CA ILE A 5 -7.91 4.22 -3.66
C ILE A 5 -6.86 3.92 -2.59
N ILE A 6 -7.31 3.40 -1.44
CA ILE A 6 -6.41 2.97 -0.35
C ILE A 6 -6.68 1.52 -0.02
N ALA A 7 -5.69 0.66 -0.24
CA ALA A 7 -5.68 -0.71 0.29
C ALA A 7 -4.93 -0.74 1.63
N GLY A 8 -5.58 -1.25 2.68
CA GLY A 8 -5.01 -1.25 4.04
C GLY A 8 -5.38 -0.03 4.91
N SER A 9 -6.49 0.63 4.59
CA SER A 9 -7.03 1.81 5.29
C SER A 9 -7.36 1.58 6.77
N SER A 10 -7.54 0.35 7.21
CA SER A 10 -7.72 0.00 8.64
C SER A 10 -6.40 -0.11 9.42
N GLY A 11 -5.25 -0.05 8.75
CA GLY A 11 -3.92 -0.08 9.36
C GLY A 11 -3.47 1.31 9.84
N LEU A 12 -2.35 1.36 10.59
CA LEU A 12 -1.82 2.60 11.16
C LEU A 12 -1.59 3.68 10.08
N VAL A 13 -0.82 3.35 9.04
CA VAL A 13 -0.46 4.31 7.99
C VAL A 13 -1.66 4.62 7.10
N GLY A 14 -2.36 3.58 6.61
CA GLY A 14 -3.49 3.77 5.70
C GLY A 14 -4.64 4.57 6.31
N ASN A 15 -4.91 4.42 7.61
CA ASN A 15 -5.94 5.21 8.31
C ASN A 15 -5.55 6.70 8.40
N ASN A 16 -4.28 7.00 8.65
CA ASN A 16 -3.80 8.39 8.67
C ASN A 16 -3.86 9.02 7.27
N ILE A 17 -3.47 8.29 6.23
CA ILE A 17 -3.57 8.74 4.83
C ILE A 17 -5.05 9.00 4.47
N LEU A 18 -5.95 8.07 4.82
CA LEU A 18 -7.38 8.20 4.59
C LEU A 18 -7.93 9.53 5.14
N LYS A 19 -7.64 9.84 6.40
CA LYS A 19 -8.07 11.07 7.06
C LYS A 19 -7.52 12.31 6.36
N GLN A 20 -6.21 12.36 6.13
CA GLN A 20 -5.54 13.51 5.52
C GLN A 20 -6.02 13.78 4.08
N LEU A 21 -6.28 12.75 3.28
CA LEU A 21 -6.80 12.92 1.93
C LEU A 21 -8.24 13.47 1.96
N CYS A 22 -9.08 13.00 2.89
CA CYS A 22 -10.44 13.53 3.06
C CYS A 22 -10.43 15.00 3.50
N GLU A 23 -9.52 15.39 4.39
CA GLU A 23 -9.33 16.80 4.81
C GLU A 23 -8.90 17.70 3.64
N LYS A 24 -8.10 17.17 2.71
CA LYS A 24 -7.65 17.87 1.49
C LYS A 24 -8.62 17.79 0.32
N ASN A 25 -9.89 17.47 0.56
CA ASN A 25 -10.94 17.40 -0.45
C ASN A 25 -10.75 16.35 -1.56
N HIS A 26 -9.99 15.28 -1.31
CA HIS A 26 -9.96 14.13 -2.20
C HIS A 26 -11.21 13.26 -1.99
N LYS A 27 -11.70 12.65 -3.06
CA LYS A 27 -12.61 11.50 -2.96
C LYS A 27 -11.77 10.26 -2.66
N VAL A 28 -12.08 9.55 -1.59
CA VAL A 28 -11.30 8.39 -1.16
C VAL A 28 -12.16 7.13 -1.15
N ILE A 29 -11.63 6.05 -1.71
CA ILE A 29 -12.23 4.72 -1.69
C ILE A 29 -11.33 3.80 -0.87
N ALA A 30 -11.82 3.37 0.27
CA ALA A 30 -11.12 2.46 1.17
C ALA A 30 -11.42 1.01 0.80
N ILE A 31 -10.42 0.23 0.38
CA ILE A 31 -10.56 -1.21 0.18
C ILE A 31 -10.37 -1.92 1.50
N THR A 32 -11.36 -2.70 1.91
CA THR A 32 -11.39 -3.38 3.21
C THR A 32 -11.92 -4.81 3.09
N ARG A 33 -11.62 -5.63 4.08
CA ARG A 33 -12.19 -7.00 4.22
C ARG A 33 -13.44 -7.04 5.08
N LYS A 34 -13.63 -6.02 5.90
CA LYS A 34 -14.77 -5.85 6.82
C LYS A 34 -15.10 -4.38 6.92
N PRO A 35 -16.36 -4.02 7.08
CA PRO A 35 -16.76 -2.63 7.22
C PRO A 35 -15.99 -1.88 8.31
N ILE A 36 -15.65 -0.63 8.04
CA ILE A 36 -15.04 0.30 8.99
C ILE A 36 -16.16 0.97 9.77
N SER A 37 -16.11 0.94 11.08
CA SER A 37 -17.15 1.48 11.96
C SER A 37 -17.33 3.00 11.86
N SER A 38 -16.34 3.74 11.39
CA SER A 38 -16.40 5.18 11.22
C SER A 38 -15.51 5.62 10.06
N LEU A 39 -16.16 5.98 8.96
CA LEU A 39 -15.52 6.55 7.78
C LEU A 39 -15.66 8.09 7.79
N PRO A 40 -14.63 8.85 7.36
CA PRO A 40 -14.80 10.27 7.07
C PRO A 40 -15.85 10.52 6.00
N LEU A 41 -16.54 11.67 6.06
CA LEU A 41 -17.65 12.03 5.15
C LEU A 41 -17.32 11.94 3.65
N LYS A 42 -16.05 12.13 3.27
CA LYS A 42 -15.61 12.08 1.86
C LYS A 42 -15.01 10.74 1.45
N ALA A 43 -15.05 9.77 2.34
CA ALA A 43 -14.63 8.41 2.06
C ALA A 43 -15.84 7.53 1.76
N SER A 44 -15.65 6.63 0.81
CA SER A 44 -16.51 5.47 0.58
C SER A 44 -15.72 4.19 0.85
N GLU A 45 -16.42 3.10 1.02
CA GLU A 45 -15.82 1.81 1.30
C GLU A 45 -16.16 0.81 0.21
N LEU A 46 -15.17 0.02 -0.19
CA LEU A 46 -15.31 -1.15 -1.04
C LEU A 46 -14.91 -2.37 -0.20
N VAL A 47 -15.91 -3.07 0.32
CA VAL A 47 -15.68 -4.31 1.09
C VAL A 47 -15.52 -5.46 0.12
N ILE A 48 -14.38 -6.15 0.15
CA ILE A 48 -14.05 -7.23 -0.77
C ILE A 48 -13.54 -8.47 -0.03
N ASP A 49 -13.78 -9.63 -0.64
CA ASP A 49 -12.93 -10.80 -0.45
C ASP A 49 -11.76 -10.71 -1.44
N PHE A 50 -10.52 -10.68 -0.94
CA PHE A 50 -9.35 -10.45 -1.79
C PHE A 50 -9.13 -11.57 -2.81
N GLU A 51 -9.44 -12.83 -2.46
CA GLU A 51 -9.19 -13.97 -3.36
C GLU A 51 -10.08 -13.87 -4.61
N SER A 52 -11.38 -13.77 -4.41
CA SER A 52 -12.32 -13.63 -5.53
C SER A 52 -12.15 -12.30 -6.27
N PHE A 53 -11.90 -11.22 -5.53
CA PHE A 53 -11.71 -9.91 -6.13
C PHE A 53 -10.49 -9.84 -7.07
N LEU A 54 -9.38 -10.49 -6.73
CA LEU A 54 -8.21 -10.51 -7.61
C LEU A 54 -8.46 -11.26 -8.91
N ILE A 55 -9.35 -12.25 -8.90
CA ILE A 55 -9.70 -13.01 -10.11
C ILE A 55 -10.61 -12.17 -11.02
N GLU A 56 -11.75 -11.74 -10.55
CA GLU A 56 -12.83 -11.18 -11.38
C GLU A 56 -13.28 -9.76 -10.97
N GLY A 57 -12.81 -9.23 -9.85
CA GLY A 57 -13.19 -7.89 -9.40
C GLY A 57 -12.58 -6.78 -10.26
N THR A 58 -13.24 -5.64 -10.29
CA THR A 58 -12.76 -4.41 -10.92
C THR A 58 -12.76 -3.25 -9.93
N LEU A 59 -11.88 -2.28 -10.14
CA LEU A 59 -11.86 -1.05 -9.35
C LEU A 59 -12.58 0.06 -10.11
N PRO A 60 -13.25 0.98 -9.42
CA PRO A 60 -13.75 2.20 -10.03
C PRO A 60 -12.59 3.07 -10.52
N ALA A 61 -12.87 3.95 -11.50
CA ALA A 61 -11.89 4.89 -12.04
C ALA A 61 -11.25 5.71 -10.91
N CYS A 62 -9.92 5.79 -10.94
CA CYS A 62 -9.14 6.50 -9.92
C CYS A 62 -7.88 7.12 -10.51
N ASP A 63 -7.36 8.14 -9.83
CA ASP A 63 -6.14 8.83 -10.21
C ASP A 63 -4.92 8.31 -9.45
N HIS A 64 -5.13 7.88 -8.19
CA HIS A 64 -4.09 7.47 -7.26
C HIS A 64 -4.42 6.16 -6.57
N VAL A 65 -3.41 5.32 -6.34
CA VAL A 65 -3.52 4.13 -5.50
C VAL A 65 -2.49 4.15 -4.38
N PHE A 66 -2.94 3.90 -3.16
CA PHE A 66 -2.11 3.79 -1.96
C PHE A 66 -2.13 2.35 -1.46
N LEU A 67 -0.98 1.71 -1.48
CA LEU A 67 -0.77 0.34 -1.02
C LEU A 67 -0.18 0.38 0.40
N CYS A 68 -1.05 0.20 1.38
CA CYS A 68 -0.71 0.18 2.80
C CYS A 68 -1.01 -1.18 3.45
N LEU A 69 -1.17 -2.22 2.64
CA LEU A 69 -1.33 -3.59 3.12
C LEU A 69 -0.03 -4.09 3.75
N GLY A 70 -0.16 -4.92 4.74
CA GLY A 70 0.95 -5.59 5.38
C GLY A 70 0.50 -6.43 6.56
N THR A 71 1.24 -7.48 6.82
CA THR A 71 1.05 -8.36 7.96
C THR A 71 2.38 -8.59 8.69
N THR A 72 2.37 -9.42 9.70
CA THR A 72 3.59 -9.89 10.36
C THR A 72 3.62 -11.41 10.27
N MET A 73 4.82 -12.02 10.33
CA MET A 73 4.95 -13.48 10.36
C MET A 73 4.11 -14.12 11.47
N LYS A 74 3.99 -13.46 12.62
CA LYS A 74 3.16 -13.92 13.75
C LYS A 74 1.67 -13.96 13.39
N ILE A 75 1.17 -12.97 12.63
CA ILE A 75 -0.25 -12.92 12.23
C ILE A 75 -0.51 -13.83 11.03
N ALA A 76 0.41 -13.88 10.08
CA ALA A 76 0.31 -14.71 8.89
C ALA A 76 0.39 -16.21 9.20
N GLY A 77 1.15 -16.58 10.24
CA GLY A 77 1.36 -17.95 10.67
C GLY A 77 2.40 -18.72 9.84
N ASN A 78 2.48 -18.47 8.55
CA ASN A 78 3.44 -19.08 7.63
C ASN A 78 3.88 -18.11 6.52
N LYS A 79 4.89 -18.52 5.74
CA LYS A 79 5.48 -17.71 4.66
C LYS A 79 4.52 -17.48 3.51
N ASP A 80 3.70 -18.45 3.16
CA ASP A 80 2.78 -18.35 2.03
C ASP A 80 1.67 -17.32 2.31
N ASN A 81 1.07 -17.39 3.49
CA ASN A 81 0.10 -16.40 3.92
C ASN A 81 0.70 -15.00 4.06
N PHE A 82 1.98 -14.92 4.51
CA PHE A 82 2.69 -13.64 4.55
C PHE A 82 2.83 -13.08 3.14
N ARG A 83 3.37 -13.85 2.19
CA ARG A 83 3.55 -13.46 0.80
C ARG A 83 2.23 -13.05 0.16
N ARG A 84 1.17 -13.83 0.40
CA ARG A 84 -0.18 -13.52 -0.10
C ARG A 84 -0.65 -12.13 0.29
N VAL A 85 -0.51 -11.74 1.54
CA VAL A 85 -0.95 -10.41 2.02
C VAL A 85 0.00 -9.30 1.58
N ASP A 86 1.32 -9.51 1.76
CA ASP A 86 2.32 -8.46 1.55
C ASP A 86 2.73 -8.31 0.09
N PHE A 87 2.56 -9.32 -0.74
CA PHE A 87 2.87 -9.28 -2.17
C PHE A 87 1.62 -9.43 -3.04
N ASP A 88 0.96 -10.60 -3.03
CA ASP A 88 -0.06 -10.92 -4.04
C ASP A 88 -1.24 -9.95 -4.02
N TYR A 89 -1.78 -9.63 -2.84
CA TYR A 89 -2.89 -8.68 -2.72
C TYR A 89 -2.47 -7.26 -3.11
N SER A 90 -1.29 -6.82 -2.68
CA SER A 90 -0.78 -5.49 -3.00
C SER A 90 -0.54 -5.34 -4.50
N PHE A 91 0.14 -6.29 -5.12
CA PHE A 91 0.43 -6.30 -6.55
C PHE A 91 -0.84 -6.39 -7.41
N GLY A 92 -1.77 -7.27 -7.02
CA GLY A 92 -3.05 -7.42 -7.73
C GLY A 92 -3.89 -6.14 -7.69
N ILE A 93 -3.98 -5.47 -6.53
CA ILE A 93 -4.65 -4.16 -6.43
C ILE A 93 -3.93 -3.10 -7.27
N ALA A 94 -2.59 -3.10 -7.29
CA ALA A 94 -1.83 -2.18 -8.13
C ALA A 94 -2.20 -2.33 -9.60
N LYS A 95 -2.21 -3.56 -10.12
CA LYS A 95 -2.59 -3.84 -11.52
C LYS A 95 -4.01 -3.38 -11.82
N LYS A 96 -4.98 -3.75 -10.98
CA LYS A 96 -6.38 -3.33 -11.17
C LYS A 96 -6.55 -1.81 -11.09
N ALA A 97 -5.79 -1.11 -10.24
CA ALA A 97 -5.81 0.34 -10.19
C ALA A 97 -5.23 0.98 -11.46
N PHE A 98 -4.14 0.42 -11.98
CA PHE A 98 -3.56 0.84 -13.25
C PHE A 98 -4.56 0.67 -14.41
N ASP A 99 -5.19 -0.50 -14.50
CA ASP A 99 -6.23 -0.79 -15.50
C ASP A 99 -7.46 0.14 -15.36
N SER A 100 -7.71 0.66 -14.15
CA SER A 100 -8.78 1.63 -13.87
C SER A 100 -8.38 3.09 -14.04
N GLY A 101 -7.18 3.35 -14.61
CA GLY A 101 -6.71 4.67 -14.99
C GLY A 101 -5.85 5.39 -13.94
N ALA A 102 -5.45 4.72 -12.86
CA ALA A 102 -4.55 5.31 -11.87
C ALA A 102 -3.20 5.66 -12.50
N LYS A 103 -2.77 6.90 -12.30
CA LYS A 103 -1.50 7.42 -12.82
C LYS A 103 -0.38 7.36 -11.81
N LYS A 104 -0.71 7.43 -10.52
CA LYS A 104 0.28 7.46 -9.45
C LYS A 104 0.06 6.36 -8.44
N LEU A 105 1.14 5.67 -8.10
CA LEU A 105 1.17 4.64 -7.07
C LEU A 105 2.01 5.10 -5.88
N PHE A 106 1.52 4.84 -4.68
CA PHE A 106 2.19 5.08 -3.42
C PHE A 106 2.25 3.77 -2.61
N LEU A 107 3.45 3.24 -2.41
CA LEU A 107 3.69 1.99 -1.71
C LEU A 107 4.33 2.23 -0.35
N ILE A 108 3.75 1.69 0.71
CA ILE A 108 4.40 1.59 2.02
C ILE A 108 5.16 0.26 2.08
N SER A 109 6.45 0.35 1.92
CA SER A 109 7.39 -0.77 1.97
C SER A 109 8.06 -0.89 3.34
N SER A 110 9.33 -1.22 3.39
CA SER A 110 10.13 -1.36 4.62
C SER A 110 11.56 -0.92 4.40
N GLY A 111 12.17 -0.32 5.41
CA GLY A 111 13.61 -0.10 5.43
C GLY A 111 14.37 -1.41 5.20
N GLY A 112 15.33 -1.38 4.29
CA GLY A 112 16.12 -2.56 3.90
C GLY A 112 15.42 -3.54 2.95
N ALA A 113 14.27 -3.18 2.36
CA ALA A 113 13.63 -3.98 1.30
C ALA A 113 14.61 -4.21 0.13
N ASP A 114 14.77 -5.47 -0.27
CA ASP A 114 15.73 -5.90 -1.30
C ASP A 114 15.31 -7.26 -1.81
N SER A 115 15.02 -7.37 -3.10
CA SER A 115 14.57 -8.62 -3.76
C SER A 115 15.64 -9.72 -3.74
N SER A 116 16.92 -9.38 -3.57
CA SER A 116 18.04 -10.32 -3.43
C SER A 116 18.30 -10.76 -1.98
N SER A 117 17.58 -10.20 -1.00
CA SER A 117 17.83 -10.44 0.41
C SER A 117 17.64 -11.91 0.82
N LYS A 118 18.55 -12.43 1.64
CA LYS A 118 18.37 -13.73 2.30
C LYS A 118 17.27 -13.70 3.35
N ASN A 119 16.95 -12.52 3.90
CA ASN A 119 15.84 -12.35 4.81
C ASN A 119 14.51 -12.39 4.03
N PHE A 120 13.67 -13.37 4.33
CA PHE A 120 12.39 -13.58 3.63
C PHE A 120 11.48 -12.36 3.62
N TYR A 121 11.35 -11.66 4.75
CA TYR A 121 10.53 -10.45 4.87
C TYR A 121 11.02 -9.35 3.92
N LEU A 122 12.32 -9.03 3.99
CA LEU A 122 12.94 -7.99 3.16
C LEU A 122 12.89 -8.33 1.67
N ARG A 123 13.07 -9.62 1.35
CA ARG A 123 12.97 -10.11 -0.02
C ARG A 123 11.57 -9.92 -0.59
N VAL A 124 10.52 -10.32 0.13
CA VAL A 124 9.14 -10.15 -0.34
C VAL A 124 8.80 -8.67 -0.55
N LYS A 125 9.28 -7.79 0.33
CA LYS A 125 9.10 -6.33 0.16
C LYS A 125 9.83 -5.81 -1.07
N GLY A 126 11.08 -6.22 -1.29
CA GLY A 126 11.85 -5.85 -2.48
C GLY A 126 11.22 -6.37 -3.78
N GLU A 127 10.79 -7.63 -3.80
CA GLU A 127 10.08 -8.22 -4.95
C GLU A 127 8.80 -7.44 -5.30
N LEU A 128 8.06 -6.95 -4.29
CA LEU A 128 6.88 -6.10 -4.53
C LEU A 128 7.28 -4.76 -5.15
N GLU A 129 8.32 -4.11 -4.61
CA GLU A 129 8.83 -2.84 -5.15
C GLU A 129 9.21 -2.98 -6.61
N ASP A 130 10.04 -3.98 -6.95
CA ASP A 130 10.45 -4.26 -8.32
C ASP A 130 9.26 -4.53 -9.24
N SER A 131 8.25 -5.27 -8.73
CA SER A 131 7.06 -5.62 -9.51
C SER A 131 6.17 -4.41 -9.80
N VAL A 132 5.96 -3.51 -8.82
CA VAL A 132 5.08 -2.34 -9.03
C VAL A 132 5.73 -1.27 -9.92
N ILE A 133 7.06 -1.15 -9.90
CA ILE A 133 7.82 -0.26 -10.81
C ILE A 133 7.57 -0.65 -12.27
N ASN A 134 7.47 -1.94 -12.55
CA ASN A 134 7.30 -2.46 -13.91
C ASN A 134 5.84 -2.48 -14.42
N ILE A 135 4.85 -2.01 -13.64
CA ILE A 135 3.45 -1.95 -14.11
C ILE A 135 3.24 -0.87 -15.18
N GLY A 136 3.92 0.28 -15.07
CA GLY A 136 3.84 1.37 -16.05
C GLY A 136 3.11 2.63 -15.56
N PHE A 137 2.96 2.83 -14.25
CA PHE A 137 2.44 4.08 -13.68
C PHE A 137 3.28 5.28 -14.11
N GLU A 138 2.65 6.46 -14.29
CA GLU A 138 3.38 7.70 -14.57
C GLU A 138 4.34 8.08 -13.41
N SER A 139 3.98 7.69 -12.18
CA SER A 139 4.82 7.90 -10.98
C SER A 139 4.62 6.78 -9.97
N VAL A 140 5.73 6.20 -9.49
CA VAL A 140 5.76 5.23 -8.40
C VAL A 140 6.55 5.82 -7.24
N ASN A 141 5.87 5.99 -6.10
CA ASN A 141 6.46 6.54 -4.89
C ASN A 141 6.56 5.44 -3.83
N ILE A 142 7.77 5.06 -3.46
CA ILE A 142 8.04 4.00 -2.50
C ILE A 142 8.54 4.62 -1.19
N PHE A 143 7.79 4.39 -0.12
CA PHE A 143 8.16 4.82 1.21
C PHE A 143 8.71 3.63 1.98
N ARG A 144 9.95 3.70 2.42
CA ARG A 144 10.66 2.68 3.20
C ARG A 144 10.81 3.14 4.65
N PRO A 145 9.73 3.12 5.45
CA PRO A 145 9.85 3.50 6.85
C PRO A 145 10.73 2.49 7.58
N GLY A 146 11.42 2.97 8.61
CA GLY A 146 12.03 2.12 9.61
C GLY A 146 10.94 1.55 10.53
N PHE A 147 11.04 1.84 11.82
CA PHE A 147 10.00 1.44 12.77
C PHE A 147 8.84 2.44 12.76
N LEU A 148 7.61 1.93 12.73
CA LEU A 148 6.40 2.73 12.80
C LEU A 148 5.85 2.73 14.22
N THR A 149 5.58 3.92 14.78
CA THR A 149 4.95 4.07 16.09
C THR A 149 3.56 4.67 15.95
N GLY A 150 2.62 4.24 16.77
CA GLY A 150 1.27 4.80 16.81
C GLY A 150 0.22 3.77 17.20
N THR A 151 -0.97 4.26 17.53
CA THR A 151 -2.14 3.45 17.81
C THR A 151 -2.89 3.21 16.49
N GLY A 152 -2.55 2.13 15.79
CA GLY A 152 -3.40 1.62 14.71
C GLY A 152 -4.66 1.00 15.29
N GLY A 153 -5.79 1.05 14.56
CA GLY A 153 -7.12 0.60 15.02
C GLY A 153 -7.28 -0.88 15.39
N ARG A 154 -6.21 -1.63 15.51
CA ARG A 154 -6.14 -2.93 16.19
C ARG A 154 -5.25 -2.77 17.42
N LYS A 155 -5.77 -3.11 18.60
CA LYS A 155 -4.95 -3.28 19.81
C LYS A 155 -3.83 -4.28 19.48
N ARG A 156 -2.66 -3.81 19.08
CA ARG A 156 -1.45 -4.60 19.13
C ARG A 156 -1.03 -4.66 20.59
N ALA A 157 -1.31 -5.77 21.23
CA ALA A 157 -0.62 -6.13 22.45
C ALA A 157 0.84 -6.34 22.07
N THR A 158 1.68 -5.34 22.27
CA THR A 158 3.12 -5.51 22.19
C THR A 158 3.81 -4.41 22.97
N SER A 159 4.45 -4.84 24.00
CA SER A 159 5.51 -4.14 24.72
C SER A 159 6.74 -4.06 23.82
N GLU A 160 6.74 -3.17 22.84
CA GLU A 160 7.95 -2.69 22.19
C GLU A 160 7.77 -1.22 21.92
N LYS A 161 8.50 -0.43 22.71
CA LYS A 161 8.68 0.99 22.49
C LYS A 161 9.45 1.14 21.17
N ILE A 162 8.72 1.41 20.11
CA ILE A 162 9.33 1.67 18.82
C ILE A 162 9.69 3.14 18.77
N PHE A 163 10.99 3.44 18.75
CA PHE A 163 11.53 4.78 18.59
C PHE A 163 11.37 5.25 17.13
N ILE A 164 10.75 6.41 16.91
CA ILE A 164 10.86 7.11 15.64
C ILE A 164 12.21 7.84 15.66
N LEU A 165 13.19 7.31 14.95
CA LEU A 165 14.29 8.13 14.49
C LEU A 165 13.80 8.87 13.26
N SER A 166 13.73 10.18 13.36
CA SER A 166 13.45 11.09 12.24
C SER A 166 14.62 11.06 11.26
N ASN A 167 14.63 10.08 10.37
CA ASN A 167 15.43 10.16 9.16
C ASN A 167 14.51 10.59 8.01
N PRO A 168 14.96 11.49 7.14
CA PRO A 168 14.18 11.93 6.00
C PRO A 168 13.83 10.72 5.13
N ILE A 169 12.58 10.67 4.75
CA ILE A 169 12.04 9.66 3.83
C ILE A 169 12.81 9.76 2.53
N SER A 170 13.57 8.72 2.18
CA SER A 170 14.19 8.65 0.86
C SER A 170 13.08 8.39 -0.16
N ILE A 171 12.72 9.42 -0.91
CA ILE A 171 11.82 9.31 -2.06
C ILE A 171 12.69 8.93 -3.24
N THR A 172 12.52 7.72 -3.77
CA THR A 172 13.12 7.36 -5.05
C THR A 172 12.09 7.68 -6.12
N GLU A 173 12.23 8.82 -6.78
CA GLU A 173 11.50 9.12 -8.00
C GLU A 173 12.20 8.42 -9.17
N SER A 174 11.52 7.45 -9.76
CA SER A 174 11.92 6.93 -11.07
C SER A 174 11.30 7.82 -12.14
N SER A 175 12.04 8.81 -12.61
CA SER A 175 11.66 9.57 -13.80
C SER A 175 12.08 8.77 -15.02
N SER A 176 11.13 8.12 -15.67
CA SER A 176 11.33 7.61 -17.03
C SER A 176 11.28 8.77 -18.03
N SER A 177 12.42 9.34 -18.35
CA SER A 177 12.57 10.19 -19.55
C SER A 177 12.54 9.31 -20.78
N PRO A 178 11.78 9.66 -21.84
CA PRO A 178 11.84 8.92 -23.10
C PRO A 178 13.19 9.15 -23.76
N LEU A 179 13.92 8.07 -24.04
CA LEU A 179 15.10 8.07 -24.88
C LEU A 179 14.69 8.46 -26.31
N THR A 180 15.03 9.67 -26.70
CA THR A 180 14.99 10.08 -28.11
C THR A 180 16.22 9.48 -28.79
N LEU A 181 16.00 8.43 -29.57
CA LEU A 181 17.00 7.94 -30.51
C LEU A 181 17.10 8.94 -31.71
N ARG A 182 18.28 9.48 -31.90
CA ARG A 182 18.73 10.01 -33.18
C ARG A 182 19.54 8.97 -33.92
#